data_88107ab0ad5b87c52cfd8fe4fc415715
#
_entry.id   88107ab0ad5b87c52cfd8fe4fc415715
#
_cell.length_a   1.000
_cell.length_b   1.000
_cell.length_c   1.000
_cell.angle_alpha   90.00
_cell.angle_beta   90.00
_cell.angle_gamma   90.00
#
_symmetry.space_group_name_H-M   'P 1'
#
loop_
_entity.id
_entity.type
_entity.pdbx_description
1 polymer ?
#
loop_
_entity_poly.entity_id
_entity_poly.type
_entity_poly.pdbx_seq_one_letter_code
_entity_poly.pdbx_strand_id
1 'polypeptide(L)'
;MALTVFEPAVLALGDALRAHATMLATAESCTGGLIAAACTAVAGSSDWFERGFVTYSNAAKTELLGVDAALIQAFGAVSAEVARAMAEGALAHSKAGIAVAVTGIAGPGGAVPGKPVGTVWFALARRGETTVAERLQLGGDRTAVREQTVAHALKRLLEAFA
;
A
#
# COMPACT_ATOMS: atom_id res chain seq x y z
N MET A 1 17.92 -0.30 3.72
CA MET A 1 16.94 0.76 4.08
C MET A 1 16.76 0.76 5.59
N ALA A 2 16.95 1.90 6.23
CA ALA A 2 16.73 2.04 7.66
C ALA A 2 15.26 2.38 7.93
N LEU A 3 14.51 1.49 8.55
CA LEU A 3 13.09 1.71 8.86
C LEU A 3 12.87 2.81 9.90
N THR A 4 13.89 3.13 10.69
CA THR A 4 13.83 4.18 11.72
C THR A 4 13.51 5.57 11.18
N VAL A 5 13.78 5.82 9.90
CA VAL A 5 13.43 7.10 9.24
C VAL A 5 11.90 7.32 9.24
N PHE A 6 11.11 6.24 9.28
CA PHE A 6 9.65 6.30 9.27
C PHE A 6 9.04 6.34 10.67
N GLU A 7 9.83 6.15 11.71
CA GLU A 7 9.34 6.01 13.09
C GLU A 7 8.44 7.17 13.54
N PRO A 8 8.79 8.46 13.32
CA PRO A 8 7.91 9.55 13.74
C PRO A 8 6.52 9.48 13.09
N ALA A 9 6.47 9.18 11.80
CA ALA A 9 5.20 9.06 11.08
C ALA A 9 4.39 7.84 11.56
N VAL A 10 5.06 6.72 11.82
CA VAL A 10 4.43 5.49 12.30
C VAL A 10 3.86 5.67 13.72
N LEU A 11 4.57 6.34 14.61
CA LEU A 11 4.08 6.64 15.94
C LEU A 11 2.83 7.53 15.90
N ALA A 12 2.86 8.59 15.08
CA ALA A 12 1.70 9.46 14.88
C ALA A 12 0.51 8.70 14.29
N LEU A 13 0.76 7.81 13.32
CA LEU A 13 -0.27 6.97 12.73
C LEU A 13 -0.88 6.01 13.76
N GLY A 14 -0.07 5.39 14.59
CA GLY A 14 -0.53 4.52 15.67
C GLY A 14 -1.46 5.25 16.65
N ASP A 15 -1.09 6.47 17.02
CA ASP A 15 -1.92 7.31 17.89
C ASP A 15 -3.27 7.64 17.25
N ALA A 16 -3.27 7.98 15.95
CA ALA A 16 -4.49 8.28 15.20
C ALA A 16 -5.40 7.05 15.08
N LEU A 17 -4.84 5.89 14.78
CA LEU A 17 -5.59 4.65 14.67
C LEU A 17 -6.20 4.22 16.01
N ARG A 18 -5.46 4.35 17.09
CA ARG A 18 -5.99 4.10 18.45
C ARG A 18 -7.12 5.08 18.79
N ALA A 19 -6.93 6.36 18.50
CA ALA A 19 -7.94 7.38 18.79
C ALA A 19 -9.25 7.14 18.04
N HIS A 20 -9.18 6.56 16.84
CA HIS A 20 -10.34 6.23 16.01
C HIS A 20 -10.84 4.79 16.20
N ALA A 21 -10.24 4.04 17.12
CA ALA A 21 -10.59 2.64 17.40
C ALA A 21 -10.67 1.79 16.11
N THR A 22 -9.71 1.97 15.21
CA THR A 22 -9.64 1.24 13.93
C THR A 22 -8.27 0.65 13.72
N MET A 23 -8.18 -0.35 12.85
CA MET A 23 -6.93 -1.04 12.52
C MET A 23 -6.61 -0.91 11.05
N LEU A 24 -5.35 -1.04 10.73
CA LEU A 24 -4.79 -0.94 9.38
C LEU A 24 -4.48 -2.31 8.79
N ALA A 25 -4.78 -2.48 7.50
CA ALA A 25 -4.24 -3.54 6.66
C ALA A 25 -3.45 -2.95 5.49
N THR A 26 -2.45 -3.67 5.02
CA THR A 26 -1.63 -3.28 3.87
C THR A 26 -1.69 -4.33 2.78
N ALA A 27 -1.68 -3.90 1.53
CA ALA A 27 -1.58 -4.75 0.34
C ALA A 27 -0.42 -4.25 -0.52
N GLU A 28 0.67 -5.00 -0.54
CA GLU A 28 1.92 -4.53 -1.10
C GLU A 28 2.39 -5.41 -2.26
N SER A 29 2.72 -4.78 -3.37
CA SER A 29 3.41 -5.41 -4.48
C SER A 29 4.86 -4.93 -4.55
N CYS A 30 5.15 -3.81 -5.17
CA CYS A 30 6.53 -3.35 -5.39
C CYS A 30 7.35 -3.08 -4.12
N THR A 31 6.71 -2.83 -3.00
CA THR A 31 7.39 -2.62 -1.71
C THR A 31 7.68 -3.90 -0.94
N GLY A 32 7.07 -5.02 -1.33
CA GLY A 32 7.38 -6.35 -0.81
C GLY A 32 7.23 -6.53 0.69
N GLY A 33 6.39 -5.72 1.36
CA GLY A 33 6.17 -5.79 2.80
C GLY A 33 6.82 -4.65 3.59
N LEU A 34 7.48 -3.68 2.93
CA LEU A 34 8.16 -2.58 3.62
C LEU A 34 7.20 -1.67 4.41
N ILE A 35 5.97 -1.45 3.93
CA ILE A 35 4.99 -0.64 4.66
C ILE A 35 4.63 -1.36 5.96
N ALA A 36 4.31 -2.65 5.88
CA ALA A 36 4.03 -3.47 7.05
C ALA A 36 5.23 -3.50 8.00
N ALA A 37 6.44 -3.66 7.48
CA ALA A 37 7.67 -3.65 8.26
C ALA A 37 7.88 -2.32 8.99
N ALA A 38 7.66 -1.20 8.32
CA ALA A 38 7.75 0.13 8.93
C ALA A 38 6.73 0.29 10.06
N CYS A 39 5.48 -0.11 9.82
CA CYS A 39 4.42 -0.06 10.82
C CYS A 39 4.73 -0.91 12.05
N THR A 40 5.29 -2.09 11.86
CA THR A 40 5.58 -3.04 12.94
C THR A 40 6.95 -2.86 13.57
N ALA A 41 7.73 -1.89 13.12
CA ALA A 41 9.03 -1.56 13.70
C ALA A 41 8.91 -0.88 15.09
N VAL A 42 7.74 -0.39 15.45
CA VAL A 42 7.51 0.26 16.76
C VAL A 42 6.77 -0.68 17.70
N ALA A 43 7.10 -0.60 18.99
CA ALA A 43 6.41 -1.39 20.01
C ALA A 43 4.94 -0.94 20.13
N GLY A 44 4.05 -1.88 20.43
CA GLY A 44 2.62 -1.60 20.56
C GLY A 44 1.85 -1.54 19.24
N SER A 45 2.49 -1.78 18.12
CA SER A 45 1.82 -1.77 16.81
C SER A 45 0.70 -2.82 16.67
N SER A 46 0.73 -3.87 17.49
CA SER A 46 -0.33 -4.88 17.51
C SER A 46 -1.72 -4.32 17.89
N ASP A 47 -1.78 -3.16 18.52
CA ASP A 47 -3.05 -2.50 18.84
C ASP A 47 -3.78 -1.97 17.61
N TRP A 48 -3.04 -1.69 16.52
CA TRP A 48 -3.57 -0.98 15.37
C TRP A 48 -3.18 -1.55 14.01
N PHE A 49 -2.16 -2.40 13.93
CA PHE A 49 -1.81 -3.08 12.69
C PHE A 49 -2.44 -4.48 12.69
N GLU A 50 -3.39 -4.74 11.78
CA GLU A 50 -4.15 -5.99 11.79
C GLU A 50 -3.46 -7.08 10.98
N ARG A 51 -3.16 -6.80 9.69
CA ARG A 51 -2.41 -7.70 8.81
C ARG A 51 -1.90 -7.01 7.56
N GLY A 52 -0.90 -7.62 6.95
CA GLY A 52 -0.38 -7.22 5.65
C GLY A 52 -0.44 -8.35 4.64
N PHE A 53 -0.71 -8.00 3.40
CA PHE A 53 -0.70 -8.92 2.27
C PHE A 53 0.45 -8.54 1.34
N VAL A 54 1.41 -9.43 1.17
CA VAL A 54 2.45 -9.28 0.14
C VAL A 54 1.99 -10.06 -1.07
N THR A 55 1.52 -9.36 -2.09
CA THR A 55 0.94 -9.93 -3.31
C THR A 55 1.77 -9.51 -4.51
N TYR A 56 2.95 -10.12 -4.62
CA TYR A 56 3.95 -9.70 -5.58
C TYR A 56 3.60 -10.10 -7.01
N SER A 57 3.13 -11.34 -7.20
CA SER A 57 2.68 -11.84 -8.50
C SER A 57 1.23 -11.44 -8.78
N ASN A 58 0.84 -11.52 -10.06
CA ASN A 58 -0.56 -11.32 -10.44
C ASN A 58 -1.46 -12.41 -9.82
N ALA A 59 -0.99 -13.66 -9.82
CA ALA A 59 -1.72 -14.76 -9.18
C ALA A 59 -1.96 -14.50 -7.69
N ALA A 60 -0.97 -13.98 -6.96
CA ALA A 60 -1.11 -13.66 -5.56
C ALA A 60 -2.16 -12.57 -5.30
N LYS A 61 -2.25 -11.58 -6.18
CA LYS A 61 -3.29 -10.54 -6.08
C LYS A 61 -4.69 -11.14 -6.17
N THR A 62 -4.87 -12.09 -7.07
CA THR A 62 -6.16 -12.81 -7.21
C THR A 62 -6.43 -13.73 -6.04
N GLU A 63 -5.46 -14.55 -5.65
CA GLU A 63 -5.63 -15.57 -4.62
C GLU A 63 -5.82 -14.98 -3.22
N LEU A 64 -5.05 -13.96 -2.86
CA LEU A 64 -5.04 -13.40 -1.50
C LEU A 64 -6.00 -12.23 -1.33
N LEU A 65 -6.21 -11.44 -2.36
CA LEU A 65 -7.01 -10.21 -2.29
C LEU A 65 -8.31 -10.29 -3.09
N GLY A 66 -8.52 -11.34 -3.85
CA GLY A 66 -9.71 -11.48 -4.70
C GLY A 66 -9.73 -10.51 -5.89
N VAL A 67 -8.57 -9.99 -6.30
CA VAL A 67 -8.49 -9.15 -7.50
C VAL A 67 -8.82 -10.00 -8.72
N ASP A 68 -9.79 -9.55 -9.52
CA ASP A 68 -10.20 -10.26 -10.72
C ASP A 68 -9.02 -10.37 -11.72
N ALA A 69 -8.69 -11.58 -12.13
CA ALA A 69 -7.64 -11.83 -13.11
C ALA A 69 -7.91 -11.11 -14.44
N ALA A 70 -9.19 -10.97 -14.83
CA ALA A 70 -9.58 -10.23 -16.04
C ALA A 70 -9.27 -8.73 -15.90
N LEU A 71 -9.39 -8.16 -14.71
CA LEU A 71 -9.04 -6.77 -14.44
C LEU A 71 -7.54 -6.55 -14.63
N ILE A 72 -6.71 -7.46 -14.10
CA ILE A 72 -5.26 -7.40 -14.25
C ILE A 72 -4.87 -7.53 -15.72
N GLN A 73 -5.52 -8.42 -16.46
CA GLN A 73 -5.27 -8.60 -17.89
C GLN A 73 -5.64 -7.35 -18.69
N ALA A 74 -6.76 -6.71 -18.36
CA ALA A 74 -7.26 -5.55 -19.10
C ALA A 74 -6.42 -4.28 -18.85
N PHE A 75 -6.03 -4.01 -17.60
CA PHE A 75 -5.38 -2.75 -17.22
C PHE A 75 -3.91 -2.90 -16.83
N GLY A 76 -3.44 -4.12 -16.63
CA GLY A 76 -2.14 -4.40 -16.04
C GLY A 76 -2.12 -4.23 -14.53
N ALA A 77 -1.15 -4.85 -13.87
CA ALA A 77 -1.02 -4.79 -12.42
C ALA A 77 -0.78 -3.36 -11.92
N VAL A 78 -0.04 -2.55 -12.67
CA VAL A 78 0.27 -1.16 -12.34
C VAL A 78 -0.79 -0.26 -12.95
N SER A 79 -1.90 -0.11 -12.24
CA SER A 79 -3.07 0.67 -12.69
C SER A 79 -3.92 1.10 -11.50
N ALA A 80 -4.75 2.13 -11.73
CA ALA A 80 -5.72 2.60 -10.74
C ALA A 80 -6.69 1.48 -10.35
N GLU A 81 -7.18 0.76 -11.34
CA GLU A 81 -8.18 -0.30 -11.18
C GLU A 81 -7.66 -1.41 -10.29
N VAL A 82 -6.44 -1.87 -10.52
CA VAL A 82 -5.82 -2.93 -9.72
C VAL A 82 -5.46 -2.43 -8.33
N ALA A 83 -4.93 -1.22 -8.20
CA ALA A 83 -4.63 -0.65 -6.88
C ALA A 83 -5.89 -0.53 -6.00
N ARG A 84 -7.00 -0.05 -6.58
CA ARG A 84 -8.29 0.01 -5.87
C ARG A 84 -8.77 -1.38 -5.45
N ALA A 85 -8.75 -2.33 -6.36
CA ALA A 85 -9.17 -3.70 -6.08
C ALA A 85 -8.31 -4.35 -4.99
N MET A 86 -7.00 -4.08 -4.97
CA MET A 86 -6.10 -4.55 -3.92
C MET A 86 -6.47 -3.98 -2.55
N ALA A 87 -6.69 -2.68 -2.45
CA ALA A 87 -7.05 -2.03 -1.19
C ALA A 87 -8.40 -2.52 -0.67
N GLU A 88 -9.39 -2.61 -1.54
CA GLU A 88 -10.72 -3.13 -1.22
C GLU A 88 -10.66 -4.61 -0.81
N GLY A 89 -9.84 -5.40 -1.50
CA GLY A 89 -9.58 -6.80 -1.15
C GLY A 89 -8.93 -6.96 0.22
N ALA A 90 -8.00 -6.07 0.57
CA ALA A 90 -7.39 -6.07 1.90
C ALA A 90 -8.41 -5.80 3.00
N LEU A 91 -9.36 -4.89 2.79
CA LEU A 91 -10.47 -4.70 3.73
C LEU A 91 -11.37 -5.93 3.81
N ALA A 92 -11.73 -6.50 2.67
CA ALA A 92 -12.64 -7.65 2.61
C ALA A 92 -12.08 -8.90 3.30
N HIS A 93 -10.75 -9.06 3.28
CA HIS A 93 -10.05 -10.23 3.84
C HIS A 93 -9.40 -9.96 5.19
N SER A 94 -9.79 -8.89 5.87
CA SER A 94 -9.26 -8.51 7.18
C SER A 94 -10.34 -7.91 8.07
N LYS A 95 -9.97 -7.67 9.33
CA LYS A 95 -10.79 -6.93 10.29
C LYS A 95 -10.44 -5.43 10.32
N ALA A 96 -9.58 -4.97 9.42
CA ALA A 96 -9.16 -3.58 9.36
C ALA A 96 -10.29 -2.66 8.93
N GLY A 97 -10.28 -1.43 9.41
CA GLY A 97 -11.20 -0.37 8.99
C GLY A 97 -10.65 0.49 7.88
N ILE A 98 -9.33 0.46 7.69
CA ILE A 98 -8.63 1.20 6.64
C ILE A 98 -7.53 0.32 6.04
N ALA A 99 -7.32 0.42 4.74
CA ALA A 99 -6.27 -0.29 4.03
C ALA A 99 -5.60 0.59 2.99
N VAL A 100 -4.31 0.37 2.80
CA VAL A 100 -3.56 0.94 1.68
C VAL A 100 -3.05 -0.16 0.77
N ALA A 101 -2.99 0.14 -0.52
CA ALA A 101 -2.41 -0.74 -1.52
C ALA A 101 -1.40 0.03 -2.37
N VAL A 102 -0.34 -0.65 -2.77
CA VAL A 102 0.66 -0.12 -3.68
C VAL A 102 1.04 -1.17 -4.73
N THR A 103 1.12 -0.72 -5.97
CA THR A 103 1.56 -1.53 -7.10
C THR A 103 2.33 -0.64 -8.07
N GLY A 104 3.52 -1.05 -8.48
CA GLY A 104 4.37 -0.15 -9.23
C GLY A 104 5.59 -0.80 -9.87
N ILE A 105 6.34 0.03 -10.57
CA ILE A 105 7.56 -0.33 -11.29
C ILE A 105 8.74 0.34 -10.59
N ALA A 106 9.41 -0.42 -9.73
CA ALA A 106 10.55 0.10 -8.97
C ALA A 106 11.83 0.21 -9.82
N GLY A 107 11.93 -0.56 -10.90
CA GLY A 107 13.07 -0.55 -11.80
C GLY A 107 14.23 -1.44 -11.33
N PRO A 108 15.35 -1.45 -12.08
CA PRO A 108 15.60 -0.66 -13.30
C PRO A 108 14.81 -1.14 -14.53
N GLY A 109 14.30 -2.37 -14.52
CA GLY A 109 13.47 -2.91 -15.58
C GLY A 109 11.98 -2.75 -15.32
N GLY A 110 11.16 -3.32 -16.21
CA GLY A 110 9.70 -3.42 -16.05
C GLY A 110 8.90 -2.30 -16.69
N ALA A 111 9.55 -1.26 -17.22
CA ALA A 111 8.84 -0.19 -17.93
C ALA A 111 8.11 -0.73 -19.17
N VAL A 112 6.91 -0.24 -19.37
CA VAL A 112 6.08 -0.50 -20.57
C VAL A 112 5.55 0.83 -21.10
N PRO A 113 5.01 0.87 -22.33
CA PRO A 113 4.45 2.12 -22.89
C PRO A 113 3.43 2.76 -21.94
N GLY A 114 3.64 4.04 -21.63
CA GLY A 114 2.79 4.81 -20.72
C GLY A 114 3.03 4.57 -19.23
N LYS A 115 3.91 3.62 -18.86
CA LYS A 115 4.26 3.31 -17.47
C LYS A 115 5.78 3.19 -17.35
N PRO A 116 6.51 4.32 -17.24
CA PRO A 116 7.97 4.30 -17.06
C PRO A 116 8.34 3.82 -15.66
N VAL A 117 9.63 3.50 -15.48
CA VAL A 117 10.17 3.20 -14.14
C VAL A 117 9.84 4.34 -13.17
N GLY A 118 9.45 4.00 -11.96
CA GLY A 118 8.99 4.96 -10.96
C GLY A 118 7.48 5.22 -10.97
N THR A 119 6.75 4.65 -11.93
CA THR A 119 5.29 4.67 -11.90
C THR A 119 4.79 3.77 -10.78
N VAL A 120 4.10 4.36 -9.80
CA VAL A 120 3.47 3.66 -8.69
C VAL A 120 2.03 4.13 -8.55
N TRP A 121 1.11 3.18 -8.46
CA TRP A 121 -0.26 3.46 -8.09
C TRP A 121 -0.46 3.14 -6.62
N PHE A 122 -1.01 4.11 -5.91
CA PHE A 122 -1.40 4.03 -4.52
C PHE A 122 -2.91 4.06 -4.42
N ALA A 123 -3.50 3.25 -3.54
CA ALA A 123 -4.91 3.32 -3.23
C ALA A 123 -5.13 3.29 -1.72
N LEU A 124 -6.18 3.98 -1.28
CA LEU A 124 -6.61 4.00 0.10
C LEU A 124 -8.09 3.67 0.15
N ALA A 125 -8.44 2.63 0.88
CA ALA A 125 -9.80 2.19 1.12
C ALA A 125 -10.14 2.32 2.61
N ARG A 126 -11.31 2.87 2.89
CA ARG A 126 -11.85 2.98 4.25
C ARG A 126 -13.28 2.49 4.25
N ARG A 127 -13.67 1.71 5.28
CA ARG A 127 -15.01 1.15 5.33
C ARG A 127 -16.06 2.25 5.28
N GLY A 128 -17.05 2.08 4.39
CA GLY A 128 -18.13 3.03 4.19
C GLY A 128 -17.78 4.24 3.33
N GLU A 129 -16.56 4.30 2.79
CA GLU A 129 -16.12 5.40 1.94
C GLU A 129 -15.70 4.91 0.55
N THR A 130 -15.73 5.82 -0.41
CA THR A 130 -15.23 5.54 -1.76
C THR A 130 -13.71 5.38 -1.74
N THR A 131 -13.20 4.29 -2.32
CA THR A 131 -11.77 4.05 -2.46
C THR A 131 -11.15 5.06 -3.41
N VAL A 132 -10.06 5.69 -2.99
CA VAL A 132 -9.32 6.63 -3.80
C VAL A 132 -8.04 5.98 -4.33
N ALA A 133 -7.64 6.35 -5.54
CA ALA A 133 -6.38 5.93 -6.13
C ALA A 133 -5.66 7.12 -6.73
N GLU A 134 -4.34 7.12 -6.66
CA GLU A 134 -3.51 8.17 -7.23
C GLU A 134 -2.24 7.59 -7.84
N ARG A 135 -1.84 8.20 -8.94
CA ARG A 135 -0.62 7.85 -9.66
C ARG A 135 0.53 8.69 -9.15
N LEU A 136 1.63 8.02 -8.83
CA LEU A 136 2.89 8.66 -8.47
C LEU A 136 3.89 8.41 -9.61
N GLN A 137 4.74 9.40 -9.86
CA GLN A 137 5.90 9.26 -10.72
C GLN A 137 7.13 9.59 -9.88
N LEU A 138 7.80 8.55 -9.40
CA LEU A 138 8.88 8.66 -8.43
C LEU A 138 10.23 8.55 -9.12
N GLY A 139 11.17 9.40 -8.71
CA GLY A 139 12.54 9.42 -9.23
C GLY A 139 13.49 8.57 -8.40
N GLY A 140 14.70 8.41 -8.94
CA GLY A 140 15.77 7.66 -8.27
C GLY A 140 15.82 6.19 -8.68
N ASP A 141 16.65 5.44 -7.99
CA ASP A 141 16.84 4.02 -8.20
C ASP A 141 15.70 3.19 -7.54
N ARG A 142 15.81 1.88 -7.65
CA ARG A 142 14.83 0.94 -7.08
C ARG A 142 14.61 1.16 -5.58
N THR A 143 15.67 1.35 -4.82
CA THR A 143 15.56 1.61 -3.39
C THR A 143 14.83 2.92 -3.12
N ALA A 144 15.18 3.98 -3.83
CA ALA A 144 14.55 5.30 -3.68
C ALA A 144 13.05 5.26 -4.03
N VAL A 145 12.66 4.56 -5.09
CA VAL A 145 11.24 4.40 -5.46
C VAL A 145 10.47 3.69 -4.35
N ARG A 146 11.01 2.61 -3.80
CA ARG A 146 10.37 1.85 -2.72
C ARG A 146 10.27 2.66 -1.43
N GLU A 147 11.32 3.38 -1.05
CA GLU A 147 11.31 4.26 0.12
C GLU A 147 10.28 5.39 0.01
N GLN A 148 10.24 6.05 -1.12
CA GLN A 148 9.26 7.11 -1.38
C GLN A 148 7.83 6.58 -1.38
N THR A 149 7.62 5.36 -1.84
CA THR A 149 6.31 4.71 -1.80
C THR A 149 5.85 4.48 -0.36
N VAL A 150 6.73 4.00 0.51
CA VAL A 150 6.43 3.84 1.94
C VAL A 150 6.11 5.18 2.58
N ALA A 151 6.94 6.19 2.34
CA ALA A 151 6.73 7.54 2.88
C ALA A 151 5.39 8.13 2.45
N HIS A 152 5.04 7.96 1.17
CA HIS A 152 3.76 8.43 0.63
C HIS A 152 2.57 7.72 1.28
N ALA A 153 2.65 6.41 1.43
CA ALA A 153 1.58 5.64 2.07
C ALA A 153 1.32 6.11 3.50
N LEU A 154 2.38 6.31 4.30
CA LEU A 154 2.27 6.81 5.66
C LEU A 154 1.68 8.23 5.70
N LYS A 155 2.13 9.10 4.82
CA LYS A 155 1.60 10.47 4.69
C LYS A 155 0.11 10.46 4.42
N ARG A 156 -0.33 9.68 3.44
CA ARG A 156 -1.74 9.62 3.06
C ARG A 156 -2.62 9.01 4.15
N LEU A 157 -2.11 8.03 4.88
CA LEU A 157 -2.78 7.47 6.05
C LEU A 157 -2.98 8.51 7.14
N LEU A 158 -1.95 9.30 7.46
CA LEU A 158 -2.05 10.38 8.43
C LEU A 158 -3.08 11.44 8.01
N GLU A 159 -3.05 11.83 6.73
CA GLU A 159 -4.02 12.80 6.18
C GLU A 159 -5.47 12.31 6.29
N ALA A 160 -5.70 11.01 6.22
CA ALA A 160 -7.04 10.42 6.35
C ALA A 160 -7.67 10.64 7.73
N PHE A 161 -6.84 10.91 8.75
CA PHE A 161 -7.29 11.16 10.13
C PHE A 161 -7.12 12.62 10.56
N ALA A 162 -6.67 13.48 9.66
CA ALA A 162 -6.48 14.91 9.95
C ALA A 162 -7.81 15.67 10.02
#